data_d8ac40cdd004919f5e945226332f7db1
#
_entry.id   d8ac40cdd004919f5e945226332f7db1
#
_cell.length_a   1.000
_cell.length_b   1.000
_cell.length_c   1.000
_cell.angle_alpha   90.00
_cell.angle_beta   90.00
_cell.angle_gamma   90.00
#
_symmetry.space_group_name_H-M   'P 1'
#
loop_
_entity.id
_entity.type
_entity.pdbx_description
1 polymer ?
#
loop_
_entity_poly.entity_id
_entity_poly.type
_entity_poly.pdbx_seq_one_letter_code
_entity_poly.pdbx_strand_id
1 'polypeptide(L)'
;MTAAVAAFVAGFLAAGPAHAADEMHVLVKNGKNRAVVVELHGQTKVWPGGDQLYMFEAGERKSFPVDCREGEKICYGAWLYGDDRVSWGVGPENDHDCDDCCFTCVDASTHVLELKP
;
A
#
# COMPACT_ATOMS: atom_id res chain seq x y z
N MET A 1 32.99 52.25 5.23
CA MET A 1 32.70 51.75 5.19
C MET A 1 32.13 50.77 5.17
N THR A 2 31.67 50.24 5.02
CA THR A 2 31.08 49.54 5.13
C THR A 2 30.55 48.49 4.98
N ALA A 3 30.18 48.00 4.85
CA ALA A 3 29.61 47.13 4.78
C ALA A 3 28.99 46.30 4.70
N ALA A 4 28.54 45.88 4.56
CA ALA A 4 27.83 45.08 4.47
C ALA A 4 27.33 44.16 4.47
N VAL A 5 26.86 43.63 4.46
CA VAL A 5 26.26 42.81 4.54
C VAL A 5 25.65 41.87 4.39
N ALA A 6 25.29 41.46 4.19
CA ALA A 6 24.68 40.65 4.09
C ALA A 6 24.07 39.73 4.10
N ALA A 7 23.65 39.36 4.17
CA ALA A 7 22.97 38.56 4.24
C ALA A 7 22.41 37.65 4.05
N PHE A 8 21.99 37.33 3.96
CA PHE A 8 21.35 36.49 3.75
C PHE A 8 20.76 35.52 3.79
N VAL A 9 20.37 35.08 3.67
CA VAL A 9 19.77 34.32 3.78
C VAL A 9 19.26 33.41 3.63
N ALA A 10 19.08 33.00 3.48
CA ALA A 10 18.59 32.22 3.46
C ALA A 10 17.87 31.47 3.24
N GLY A 11 17.67 31.19 3.04
CA GLY A 11 16.81 30.54 2.90
C GLY A 11 16.44 29.52 2.83
N PHE A 12 16.13 29.35 3.00
CA PHE A 12 15.61 28.42 2.97
C PHE A 12 14.84 27.80 2.94
N LEU A 13 14.64 27.72 2.97
CA LEU A 13 13.93 27.25 3.04
C LEU A 13 13.41 26.51 2.75
N ALA A 14 13.23 26.19 2.66
CA ALA A 14 12.65 25.57 2.54
C ALA A 14 12.08 24.93 2.27
N ALA A 15 12.02 24.58 2.14
CA ALA A 15 11.55 23.98 1.81
C ALA A 15 10.70 23.27 1.99
N GLY A 16 10.19 23.38 1.78
CA GLY A 16 9.08 22.76 1.87
C GLY A 16 9.17 21.40 1.91
N PRO A 17 8.52 20.88 2.44
CA PRO A 17 8.54 19.66 2.63
C PRO A 17 8.12 18.98 1.60
N ALA A 18 8.94 18.60 1.09
CA ALA A 18 8.66 17.66 0.34
C ALA A 18 7.78 16.80 1.01
N HIS A 19 6.71 16.65 0.65
CA HIS A 19 5.96 15.70 1.13
C HIS A 19 6.41 14.44 0.73
N ALA A 20 7.04 13.77 1.57
CA ALA A 20 7.09 12.38 1.49
C ALA A 20 5.69 11.90 1.32
N ALA A 21 5.45 10.97 0.49
CA ALA A 21 4.16 10.32 0.42
C ALA A 21 3.82 9.78 1.81
N ASP A 22 2.59 9.81 2.17
CA ASP A 22 2.14 9.19 3.40
C ASP A 22 2.40 7.67 3.32
N GLU A 23 2.61 7.06 4.44
CA GLU A 23 2.91 5.64 4.47
C GLU A 23 2.14 4.97 5.57
N MET A 24 1.50 3.88 5.24
CA MET A 24 0.87 3.00 6.22
C MET A 24 1.44 1.60 6.04
N HIS A 25 1.07 0.69 6.90
CA HIS A 25 1.46 -0.71 6.77
C HIS A 25 0.21 -1.56 6.59
N VAL A 26 0.34 -2.61 5.80
CA VAL A 26 -0.71 -3.61 5.67
C VAL A 26 -0.14 -4.91 6.21
N LEU A 27 -0.82 -5.48 7.19
CA LEU A 27 -0.46 -6.78 7.74
C LEU A 27 -1.41 -7.81 7.15
N VAL A 28 -0.88 -8.71 6.35
CA VAL A 28 -1.68 -9.77 5.76
C VAL A 28 -1.50 -11.05 6.58
N LYS A 29 -2.60 -11.66 6.92
CA LYS A 29 -2.61 -12.94 7.60
C LYS A 29 -3.23 -13.95 6.64
N ASN A 30 -2.42 -14.85 6.13
CA ASN A 30 -2.92 -15.89 5.24
C ASN A 30 -3.40 -17.07 6.06
N GLY A 31 -4.69 -17.13 6.34
CA GLY A 31 -5.28 -18.25 7.07
C GLY A 31 -5.61 -19.44 6.21
N LYS A 32 -5.28 -19.38 4.91
CA LYS A 32 -5.53 -20.49 4.01
C LYS A 32 -4.41 -21.54 4.14
N ASN A 33 -4.67 -22.73 3.66
CA ASN A 33 -3.68 -23.79 3.71
C ASN A 33 -2.88 -23.90 2.42
N ARG A 34 -2.85 -22.83 1.64
CA ARG A 34 -2.09 -22.74 0.39
C ARG A 34 -1.48 -21.35 0.27
N ALA A 35 -0.46 -21.23 -0.55
CA ALA A 35 0.15 -19.94 -0.82
C ALA A 35 -0.83 -19.05 -1.58
N VAL A 36 -0.85 -17.76 -1.23
CA VAL A 36 -1.69 -16.77 -1.89
C VAL A 36 -0.84 -15.61 -2.34
N VAL A 37 -1.31 -14.89 -3.34
CA VAL A 37 -0.70 -13.64 -3.76
C VAL A 37 -1.72 -12.54 -3.54
N VAL A 38 -1.23 -11.34 -3.25
CA VAL A 38 -2.06 -10.17 -2.96
C VAL A 38 -1.54 -9.00 -3.76
N GLU A 39 -2.46 -8.23 -4.28
CA GLU A 39 -2.14 -6.99 -4.97
C GLU A 39 -3.07 -5.91 -4.46
N LEU A 40 -2.58 -4.71 -4.27
CA LEU A 40 -3.40 -3.60 -3.81
C LEU A 40 -3.62 -2.61 -4.94
N HIS A 41 -4.83 -2.10 -5.03
CA HIS A 41 -5.23 -1.20 -6.10
C HIS A 41 -5.71 0.11 -5.48
N GLY A 42 -4.99 1.18 -5.73
CA GLY A 42 -5.40 2.53 -5.35
C GLY A 42 -6.07 3.23 -6.50
N GLN A 43 -6.22 4.54 -6.38
CA GLN A 43 -6.89 5.32 -7.40
C GLN A 43 -6.01 5.53 -8.63
N THR A 44 -4.70 5.63 -8.43
CA THR A 44 -3.77 5.88 -9.53
C THR A 44 -2.56 4.96 -9.49
N LYS A 45 -2.52 4.01 -8.58
CA LYS A 45 -1.33 3.23 -8.33
C LYS A 45 -1.70 1.82 -7.91
N VAL A 46 -0.83 0.88 -8.21
CA VAL A 46 -0.97 -0.51 -7.82
C VAL A 46 0.26 -0.88 -7.01
N TRP A 47 0.11 -1.63 -5.93
CA TRP A 47 1.21 -2.10 -5.10
C TRP A 47 1.27 -3.62 -5.14
N PRO A 48 2.44 -4.21 -5.24
CA PRO A 48 3.77 -3.58 -5.22
C PRO A 48 4.11 -2.89 -6.52
N GLY A 49 3.36 -3.11 -7.59
CA GLY A 49 3.62 -2.49 -8.86
C GLY A 49 4.61 -3.27 -9.72
N GLY A 50 4.76 -2.83 -10.95
CA GLY A 50 5.56 -3.53 -11.93
C GLY A 50 4.95 -4.90 -12.18
N ASP A 51 5.78 -5.89 -12.34
CA ASP A 51 5.29 -7.25 -12.53
C ASP A 51 5.42 -8.06 -11.24
N GLN A 52 5.38 -7.40 -10.09
CA GLN A 52 5.58 -8.05 -8.81
C GLN A 52 4.27 -8.23 -8.05
N LEU A 53 4.26 -9.18 -7.15
CA LEU A 53 3.10 -9.48 -6.31
C LEU A 53 3.61 -9.74 -4.90
N TYR A 54 2.78 -9.48 -3.90
CA TYR A 54 3.10 -9.91 -2.56
C TYR A 54 2.68 -11.36 -2.42
N MET A 55 3.58 -12.21 -1.97
CA MET A 55 3.27 -13.62 -1.81
C MET A 55 3.35 -14.03 -0.35
N PHE A 56 2.42 -14.87 0.08
CA PHE A 56 2.32 -15.33 1.45
C PHE A 56 2.13 -16.83 1.44
N GLU A 57 3.01 -17.55 2.13
CA GLU A 57 2.87 -18.97 2.27
C GLU A 57 1.67 -19.32 3.14
N ALA A 58 1.26 -20.56 3.13
CA ALA A 58 0.15 -21.03 3.96
C ALA A 58 0.42 -20.68 5.42
N GLY A 59 -0.52 -20.02 6.05
CA GLY A 59 -0.40 -19.64 7.46
C GLY A 59 0.53 -18.47 7.75
N GLU A 60 1.16 -17.91 6.75
CA GLU A 60 2.12 -16.82 6.94
C GLU A 60 1.42 -15.53 7.26
N ARG A 61 2.05 -14.73 8.11
CA ARG A 61 1.60 -13.38 8.38
C ARG A 61 2.80 -12.46 8.24
N LYS A 62 2.60 -11.38 7.51
CA LYS A 62 3.71 -10.50 7.19
C LYS A 62 3.16 -9.13 6.84
N SER A 63 3.85 -8.08 7.25
CA SER A 63 3.42 -6.72 6.93
C SER A 63 4.37 -6.09 5.93
N PHE A 64 3.87 -5.11 5.22
CA PHE A 64 4.67 -4.37 4.26
C PHE A 64 4.20 -2.92 4.23
N PRO A 65 5.10 -2.00 3.88
CA PRO A 65 4.73 -0.60 3.80
C PRO A 65 4.00 -0.30 2.50
N VAL A 66 3.08 0.65 2.55
CA VAL A 66 2.32 1.10 1.40
C VAL A 66 2.39 2.62 1.38
N ASP A 67 3.05 3.18 0.36
CA ASP A 67 3.11 4.62 0.20
C ASP A 67 1.84 5.05 -0.55
N CYS A 68 0.99 5.76 0.12
CA CYS A 68 -0.32 6.14 -0.40
C CYS A 68 -0.60 7.60 -0.03
N ARG A 69 -1.75 8.08 -0.41
CA ARG A 69 -2.17 9.43 -0.04
C ARG A 69 -3.21 9.32 1.05
N GLU A 70 -3.08 10.14 2.07
CA GLU A 70 -4.05 10.19 3.16
C GLU A 70 -5.45 10.30 2.57
N GLY A 71 -6.34 9.42 2.97
CA GLY A 71 -7.72 9.41 2.49
C GLY A 71 -7.95 8.60 1.23
N GLU A 72 -6.90 8.10 0.61
CA GLU A 72 -7.04 7.32 -0.62
C GLU A 72 -7.71 5.99 -0.35
N LYS A 73 -8.62 5.59 -1.23
CA LYS A 73 -9.27 4.29 -1.12
C LYS A 73 -8.39 3.26 -1.79
N ILE A 74 -8.11 2.18 -1.08
CA ILE A 74 -7.27 1.10 -1.56
C ILE A 74 -8.03 -0.20 -1.42
N CYS A 75 -8.08 -0.99 -2.47
CA CYS A 75 -8.78 -2.26 -2.46
C CYS A 75 -7.81 -3.40 -2.71
N TYR A 76 -8.03 -4.56 -2.11
CA TYR A 76 -7.14 -5.67 -2.33
C TYR A 76 -7.76 -6.70 -3.28
N GLY A 77 -6.90 -7.28 -4.09
CA GLY A 77 -7.20 -8.52 -4.80
C GLY A 77 -6.27 -9.59 -4.30
N ALA A 78 -6.77 -10.79 -4.13
CA ALA A 78 -5.97 -11.91 -3.67
C ALA A 78 -6.39 -13.16 -4.41
N TRP A 79 -5.46 -14.08 -4.67
CA TRP A 79 -5.79 -15.33 -5.34
C TRP A 79 -4.77 -16.38 -4.97
N LEU A 80 -5.07 -17.63 -5.26
CA LEU A 80 -4.13 -18.70 -5.00
C LEU A 80 -2.94 -18.59 -5.93
N TYR A 81 -1.76 -18.78 -5.39
CA TYR A 81 -0.57 -18.78 -6.21
C TYR A 81 -0.65 -19.96 -7.19
N GLY A 82 -0.55 -19.64 -8.48
CA GLY A 82 -0.64 -20.64 -9.52
C GLY A 82 -2.05 -20.99 -9.97
N ASP A 83 -3.08 -20.41 -9.36
CA ASP A 83 -4.46 -20.68 -9.79
C ASP A 83 -5.32 -19.44 -9.51
N ASP A 84 -5.33 -18.52 -10.45
CA ASP A 84 -6.06 -17.27 -10.30
C ASP A 84 -7.57 -17.41 -10.48
N ARG A 85 -8.06 -18.62 -10.73
CA ARG A 85 -9.51 -18.86 -10.77
C ARG A 85 -10.11 -18.87 -9.37
N VAL A 86 -9.28 -19.04 -8.34
CA VAL A 86 -9.73 -18.99 -6.96
C VAL A 86 -9.22 -17.68 -6.39
N SER A 87 -10.12 -16.74 -6.19
CA SER A 87 -9.71 -15.38 -5.83
C SER A 87 -10.67 -14.77 -4.82
N TRP A 88 -10.22 -13.68 -4.23
CA TRP A 88 -10.97 -12.92 -3.23
C TRP A 88 -10.75 -11.43 -3.48
N GLY A 89 -11.58 -10.61 -2.81
CA GLY A 89 -11.46 -9.18 -2.97
C GLY A 89 -11.86 -8.77 -4.38
N VAL A 90 -11.13 -7.85 -4.97
CA VAL A 90 -11.42 -7.38 -6.32
C VAL A 90 -10.84 -8.30 -7.39
N GLY A 91 -10.20 -9.40 -6.98
CA GLY A 91 -9.69 -10.41 -7.91
C GLY A 91 -8.39 -10.00 -8.58
N PRO A 92 -7.87 -10.89 -9.44
CA PRO A 92 -6.56 -10.64 -10.07
C PRO A 92 -6.57 -9.49 -11.06
N GLU A 93 -7.72 -9.11 -11.59
CA GLU A 93 -7.81 -8.07 -12.60
C GLU A 93 -8.57 -6.85 -12.11
N ASN A 94 -8.80 -6.74 -10.82
CA ASN A 94 -9.48 -5.61 -10.21
C ASN A 94 -10.85 -5.36 -10.84
N ASP A 95 -11.55 -6.42 -11.18
CA ASP A 95 -12.84 -6.31 -11.86
C ASP A 95 -13.97 -7.03 -11.13
N HIS A 96 -13.72 -7.52 -9.92
CA HIS A 96 -14.78 -8.15 -9.15
C HIS A 96 -15.40 -7.12 -8.20
N ASP A 97 -16.71 -7.11 -8.11
CA ASP A 97 -17.40 -6.24 -7.16
C ASP A 97 -17.11 -6.73 -5.75
N CYS A 98 -16.73 -5.83 -4.88
CA CYS A 98 -16.39 -6.19 -3.51
C CYS A 98 -16.58 -4.98 -2.62
N ASP A 99 -17.51 -5.09 -1.66
CA ASP A 99 -17.83 -3.96 -0.79
C ASP A 99 -16.92 -3.83 0.40
N ASP A 100 -16.40 -4.94 0.91
CA ASP A 100 -15.61 -4.93 2.14
C ASP A 100 -14.14 -5.27 1.91
N CYS A 101 -13.65 -5.10 0.71
CA CYS A 101 -12.27 -5.39 0.39
C CYS A 101 -11.44 -4.12 0.23
N CYS A 102 -11.97 -3.00 0.67
CA CYS A 102 -11.28 -1.73 0.52
C CYS A 102 -11.08 -1.08 1.88
N PHE A 103 -10.05 -0.28 1.97
CA PHE A 103 -9.74 0.47 3.19
C PHE A 103 -9.18 1.82 2.79
N THR A 104 -9.06 2.70 3.77
CA THR A 104 -8.59 4.06 3.53
C THR A 104 -7.15 4.20 3.98
N CYS A 105 -6.36 4.89 3.19
CA CYS A 105 -4.99 5.21 3.59
C CYS A 105 -5.01 6.18 4.76
N VAL A 106 -4.38 5.80 5.86
CA VAL A 106 -4.21 6.65 7.02
C VAL A 106 -2.73 6.60 7.39
N ASP A 107 -2.07 7.73 7.31
CA ASP A 107 -0.64 7.81 7.55
C ASP A 107 -0.27 7.22 8.91
N ALA A 108 0.80 6.47 8.95
CA ALA A 108 1.36 5.87 10.15
C ALA A 108 0.44 4.84 10.82
N SER A 109 -0.54 4.32 10.10
CA SER A 109 -1.45 3.30 10.63
C SER A 109 -1.13 1.92 10.08
N THR A 110 -1.81 0.92 10.59
CA THR A 110 -1.72 -0.45 10.09
C THR A 110 -3.12 -0.97 9.81
N HIS A 111 -3.32 -1.49 8.62
CA HIS A 111 -4.55 -2.18 8.28
C HIS A 111 -4.28 -3.68 8.27
N VAL A 112 -5.15 -4.44 8.91
CA VAL A 112 -5.02 -5.89 8.95
C VAL A 112 -5.94 -6.49 7.90
N LEU A 113 -5.36 -7.30 7.02
CA LEU A 113 -6.09 -7.97 5.98
C LEU A 113 -6.03 -9.46 6.29
N GLU A 114 -7.14 -10.02 6.65
CA GLU A 114 -7.17 -11.42 7.06
C GLU A 114 -7.84 -12.27 6.00
N LEU A 115 -7.11 -13.21 5.44
CA LEU A 115 -7.66 -14.18 4.50
C LEU A 115 -7.99 -15.42 5.30
N LYS A 116 -9.28 -15.61 5.56
CA LYS A 116 -9.72 -16.69 6.43
C LYS A 116 -9.66 -18.03 5.72
N PRO A 117 -9.62 -19.11 6.46
CA PRO A 117 -9.51 -20.44 5.87
C PRO A 117 -10.60 -20.76 4.87
#